data_2b56f9579e14573b49a9510e98fa0c7e
#
_entry.id   2b56f9579e14573b49a9510e98fa0c7e
#
_cell.length_a   1.000
_cell.length_b   1.000
_cell.length_c   1.000
_cell.angle_alpha   90.00
_cell.angle_beta   90.00
_cell.angle_gamma   90.00
#
_symmetry.space_group_name_H-M   'P 1'
#
loop_
_entity.id
_entity.type
_entity.pdbx_description
1 polymer ?
#
loop_
_entity_poly.entity_id
_entity_poly.type
_entity_poly.pdbx_seq_one_letter_code
_entity_poly.pdbx_strand_id
1 'polypeptide(L)'
;YIIGPPRIAEYVEANRRAVEMYINYEIRVREIAHPEEAQEVFRGDGFSIRSFPGRHSRVCVGYSLVEDPRAGVFHPERALESGVPRGPLWARLQQGEEVALPDGRRVTPAEVLGPPRKGRKFTYVTDTLAIDSLVSEVADSDLLIGEGMFTEEHRESARSKKHMTAGDAA
;
A
#
# COMPACT_ATOMS: atom_id res chain seq x y z
N TYR A 1 -15.10 -2.61 -2.76
CA TYR A 1 -14.93 -1.17 -2.96
C TYR A 1 -14.23 -0.90 -4.29
N ILE A 2 -14.64 0.19 -4.97
CA ILE A 2 -13.94 0.80 -6.10
C ILE A 2 -13.60 2.23 -5.68
N ILE A 3 -12.33 2.60 -5.73
CA ILE A 3 -11.87 3.94 -5.37
C ILE A 3 -11.12 4.51 -6.57
N GLY A 4 -11.52 5.67 -7.05
CA GLY A 4 -10.93 6.26 -8.23
C GLY A 4 -11.20 7.76 -8.38
N PRO A 5 -10.70 8.36 -9.46
CA PRO A 5 -10.88 9.78 -9.72
C PRO A 5 -12.37 10.16 -9.93
N PRO A 6 -12.69 11.45 -9.93
CA PRO A 6 -14.06 11.91 -10.23
C PRO A 6 -14.65 11.27 -11.48
N ARG A 7 -15.93 10.94 -11.44
CA ARG A 7 -16.72 10.23 -12.46
C ARG A 7 -16.46 8.72 -12.57
N ILE A 8 -15.69 8.11 -11.69
CA ILE A 8 -15.53 6.64 -11.67
C ILE A 8 -16.86 5.94 -11.37
N ALA A 9 -17.73 6.54 -10.56
CA ALA A 9 -19.06 5.99 -10.27
C ALA A 9 -19.93 5.92 -11.52
N GLU A 10 -19.96 7.00 -12.30
CA GLU A 10 -20.67 7.06 -13.57
C GLU A 10 -20.14 6.03 -14.57
N TYR A 11 -18.81 5.90 -14.67
CA TYR A 11 -18.15 4.94 -15.54
C TYR A 11 -18.51 3.49 -15.17
N VAL A 12 -18.44 3.13 -13.90
CA VAL A 12 -18.79 1.79 -13.41
C VAL A 12 -20.24 1.45 -13.72
N GLU A 13 -21.16 2.39 -13.45
CA GLU A 13 -22.59 2.17 -13.69
C GLU A 13 -22.92 2.09 -15.18
N ALA A 14 -22.30 2.93 -16.02
CA ALA A 14 -22.49 2.89 -17.46
C ALA A 14 -22.01 1.55 -18.05
N ASN A 15 -20.84 1.06 -17.65
CA ASN A 15 -20.33 -0.24 -18.09
C ASN A 15 -21.24 -1.38 -17.62
N ARG A 16 -21.65 -1.36 -16.36
CA ARG A 16 -22.54 -2.38 -15.80
C ARG A 16 -23.84 -2.51 -16.58
N ARG A 17 -24.45 -1.38 -16.96
CA ARG A 17 -25.66 -1.35 -17.78
C ARG A 17 -25.41 -1.83 -19.20
N ALA A 18 -24.33 -1.37 -19.82
CA ALA A 18 -24.03 -1.67 -21.22
C ALA A 18 -23.80 -3.18 -21.49
N VAL A 19 -23.25 -3.91 -20.50
CA VAL A 19 -22.99 -5.35 -20.62
C VAL A 19 -24.01 -6.20 -19.86
N GLU A 20 -25.10 -5.59 -19.36
CA GLU A 20 -26.15 -6.25 -18.58
C GLU A 20 -25.61 -7.15 -17.45
N MET A 21 -24.56 -6.63 -16.77
CA MET A 21 -23.81 -7.40 -15.78
C MET A 21 -24.67 -7.70 -14.56
N TYR A 22 -24.94 -8.99 -14.33
CA TYR A 22 -25.56 -9.43 -13.09
C TYR A 22 -24.53 -9.51 -11.98
N ILE A 23 -24.75 -8.74 -10.90
CA ILE A 23 -23.88 -8.69 -9.72
C ILE A 23 -24.74 -8.98 -8.49
N ASN A 24 -24.37 -10.00 -7.73
CA ASN A 24 -25.06 -10.46 -6.52
C ASN A 24 -24.45 -9.93 -5.21
N TYR A 25 -23.58 -8.94 -5.30
CA TYR A 25 -22.97 -8.25 -4.17
C TYR A 25 -23.03 -6.73 -4.32
N GLU A 26 -22.90 -6.02 -3.21
CA GLU A 26 -22.87 -4.56 -3.20
C GLU A 26 -21.54 -4.02 -3.77
N ILE A 27 -21.61 -3.13 -4.76
CA ILE A 27 -20.47 -2.34 -5.21
C ILE A 27 -20.53 -0.98 -4.52
N ARG A 28 -19.52 -0.68 -3.72
CA ARG A 28 -19.36 0.63 -3.09
C ARG A 28 -18.30 1.42 -3.84
N VAL A 29 -18.72 2.53 -4.45
CA VAL A 29 -17.83 3.41 -5.20
C VAL A 29 -17.55 4.66 -4.39
N ARG A 30 -16.27 5.04 -4.33
CA ARG A 30 -15.82 6.27 -3.68
C ARG A 30 -14.96 7.07 -4.65
N GLU A 31 -15.34 8.28 -4.90
CA GLU A 31 -14.57 9.22 -5.70
C GLU A 31 -13.54 9.95 -4.84
N ILE A 32 -12.35 10.14 -5.39
CA ILE A 32 -11.25 10.89 -4.77
C ILE A 32 -11.56 12.37 -5.00
N ALA A 33 -11.82 13.11 -3.93
CA ALA A 33 -12.24 14.52 -4.02
C ALA A 33 -11.11 15.42 -4.57
N HIS A 34 -9.86 15.16 -4.18
CA HIS A 34 -8.67 15.93 -4.57
C HIS A 34 -7.65 15.01 -5.26
N PRO A 35 -7.90 14.60 -6.52
CA PRO A 35 -7.01 13.70 -7.24
C PRO A 35 -5.65 14.32 -7.61
N GLU A 36 -5.49 15.63 -7.44
CA GLU A 36 -4.26 16.41 -7.59
C GLU A 36 -3.33 16.33 -6.38
N GLU A 37 -3.79 15.72 -5.28
CA GLU A 37 -3.04 15.59 -4.03
C GLU A 37 -2.78 14.12 -3.67
N ALA A 38 -1.59 13.87 -3.12
CA ALA A 38 -1.28 12.56 -2.54
C ALA A 38 -1.97 12.42 -1.18
N GLN A 39 -2.84 11.41 -1.04
CA GLN A 39 -3.66 11.24 0.17
C GLN A 39 -3.94 9.78 0.47
N GLU A 40 -4.25 9.47 1.74
CA GLU A 40 -4.80 8.17 2.11
C GLU A 40 -6.27 8.10 1.67
N VAL A 41 -6.59 7.11 0.84
CA VAL A 41 -7.95 6.92 0.30
C VAL A 41 -8.66 5.73 0.91
N PHE A 42 -7.94 4.84 1.57
CA PHE A 42 -8.52 3.70 2.26
C PHE A 42 -7.61 3.25 3.41
N ARG A 43 -8.24 2.85 4.53
CA ARG A 43 -7.59 2.19 5.66
C ARG A 43 -8.26 0.84 5.88
N GLY A 44 -7.48 -0.24 5.77
CA GLY A 44 -7.88 -1.59 6.11
C GLY A 44 -7.29 -2.03 7.46
N ASP A 45 -7.49 -3.28 7.81
CA ASP A 45 -6.84 -3.89 8.96
C ASP A 45 -5.39 -4.25 8.58
N GLY A 46 -4.44 -3.58 9.19
CA GLY A 46 -3.00 -3.77 8.96
C GLY A 46 -2.43 -3.17 7.65
N PHE A 47 -3.18 -2.34 6.92
CA PHE A 47 -2.68 -1.64 5.74
C PHE A 47 -3.45 -0.37 5.41
N SER A 48 -2.83 0.50 4.61
CA SER A 48 -3.49 1.63 3.98
C SER A 48 -3.31 1.62 2.47
N ILE A 49 -4.21 2.33 1.76
CA ILE A 49 -4.05 2.66 0.35
C ILE A 49 -3.97 4.18 0.23
N ARG A 50 -2.91 4.65 -0.41
CA ARG A 50 -2.71 6.04 -0.80
C ARG A 50 -2.94 6.19 -2.29
N SER A 51 -3.53 7.30 -2.70
CA SER A 51 -3.51 7.76 -4.09
C SER A 51 -2.54 8.91 -4.24
N PHE A 52 -1.98 9.05 -5.43
CA PHE A 52 -1.12 10.17 -5.80
C PHE A 52 -1.33 10.56 -7.26
N PRO A 53 -1.15 11.85 -7.62
CA PRO A 53 -1.41 12.32 -8.97
C PRO A 53 -0.36 11.82 -9.96
N GLY A 54 -0.80 11.42 -11.15
CA GLY A 54 0.01 11.33 -12.35
C GLY A 54 -0.20 12.56 -13.24
N ARG A 55 0.63 12.70 -14.27
CA ARG A 55 0.53 13.79 -15.25
C ARG A 55 0.25 13.24 -16.65
N HIS A 56 -1.03 13.17 -16.98
CA HIS A 56 -1.50 12.68 -18.27
C HIS A 56 -2.47 13.67 -18.94
N SER A 57 -3.07 13.29 -20.06
CA SER A 57 -4.06 14.11 -20.80
C SER A 57 -5.40 14.25 -20.06
N ARG A 58 -5.70 13.32 -19.18
CA ARG A 58 -6.86 13.32 -18.29
C ARG A 58 -6.39 13.17 -16.85
N VAL A 59 -7.30 13.37 -15.90
CA VAL A 59 -7.03 13.07 -14.49
C VAL A 59 -6.63 11.61 -14.37
N CYS A 60 -5.44 11.36 -13.84
CA CYS A 60 -4.94 10.04 -13.57
C CYS A 60 -4.30 9.99 -12.18
N VAL A 61 -4.40 8.85 -11.54
CA VAL A 61 -3.87 8.63 -10.21
C VAL A 61 -3.16 7.28 -10.13
N GLY A 62 -2.02 7.26 -9.48
CA GLY A 62 -1.37 6.04 -9.04
C GLY A 62 -1.83 5.66 -7.63
N TYR A 63 -1.49 4.46 -7.20
CA TYR A 63 -1.86 3.93 -5.89
C TYR A 63 -0.68 3.22 -5.24
N SER A 64 -0.55 3.40 -3.93
CA SER A 64 0.33 2.58 -3.11
C SER A 64 -0.47 1.89 -2.01
N LEU A 65 -0.34 0.56 -1.92
CA LEU A 65 -0.74 -0.21 -0.75
C LEU A 65 0.46 -0.29 0.19
N VAL A 66 0.28 0.11 1.42
CA VAL A 66 1.33 0.13 2.44
C VAL A 66 0.86 -0.67 3.65
N GLU A 67 1.52 -1.78 3.94
CA GLU A 67 1.27 -2.56 5.16
C GLU A 67 1.75 -1.78 6.38
N ASP A 68 1.06 -1.91 7.49
CA ASP A 68 1.51 -1.38 8.77
C ASP A 68 2.81 -2.09 9.22
N PRO A 69 3.65 -1.44 10.02
CA PRO A 69 4.82 -2.08 10.59
C PRO A 69 4.44 -3.35 11.36
N ARG A 70 5.20 -4.40 11.17
CA ARG A 70 5.01 -5.68 11.86
C ARG A 70 5.89 -5.77 13.09
N ALA A 71 5.45 -6.53 14.06
CA ALA A 71 6.26 -6.86 15.23
C ALA A 71 7.62 -7.42 14.82
N GLY A 72 8.63 -7.15 15.61
CA GLY A 72 9.97 -7.70 15.45
C GLY A 72 9.98 -9.22 15.52
N VAL A 73 11.11 -9.82 15.16
CA VAL A 73 11.30 -11.26 15.29
C VAL A 73 11.24 -11.63 16.78
N PHE A 74 10.43 -12.62 17.11
CA PHE A 74 10.39 -13.14 18.48
C PHE A 74 11.62 -14.00 18.77
N HIS A 75 12.23 -13.77 19.93
CA HIS A 75 13.43 -14.45 20.40
C HIS A 75 13.05 -15.42 21.55
N PRO A 76 12.85 -16.71 21.24
CA PRO A 76 12.50 -17.73 22.25
C PRO A 76 13.48 -17.80 23.43
N GLU A 77 14.76 -17.64 23.15
CA GLU A 77 15.84 -17.65 24.14
C GLU A 77 15.65 -16.52 25.16
N ARG A 78 15.39 -15.29 24.70
CA ARG A 78 15.12 -14.14 25.58
C ARG A 78 13.88 -14.32 26.42
N ALA A 79 12.83 -14.93 25.85
CA ALA A 79 11.61 -15.22 26.59
C ALA A 79 11.86 -16.21 27.73
N LEU A 80 12.65 -17.25 27.48
CA LEU A 80 13.04 -18.23 28.50
C LEU A 80 13.95 -17.58 29.58
N GLU A 81 14.92 -16.78 29.20
CA GLU A 81 15.79 -16.01 30.11
C GLU A 81 15.00 -15.04 30.98
N SER A 82 13.95 -14.42 30.44
CA SER A 82 13.01 -13.57 31.18
C SER A 82 12.06 -14.37 32.06
N GLY A 83 12.12 -15.70 32.04
CA GLY A 83 11.26 -16.56 32.85
C GLY A 83 9.89 -16.86 32.26
N VAL A 84 9.64 -16.54 30.99
CA VAL A 84 8.38 -16.82 30.30
C VAL A 84 8.43 -18.24 29.72
N PRO A 85 7.69 -19.22 30.28
CA PRO A 85 7.69 -20.58 29.76
C PRO A 85 7.06 -20.66 28.37
N ARG A 86 7.44 -21.69 27.63
CA ARG A 86 6.80 -21.97 26.33
C ARG A 86 5.28 -22.15 26.51
N GLY A 87 4.50 -21.43 25.70
CA GLY A 87 3.06 -21.53 25.77
C GLY A 87 2.32 -20.27 25.31
N PRO A 88 1.05 -20.10 25.72
CA PRO A 88 0.17 -19.02 25.25
C PRO A 88 0.70 -17.61 25.52
N LEU A 89 1.54 -17.41 26.55
CA LEU A 89 2.15 -16.12 26.88
C LEU A 89 3.05 -15.61 25.76
N TRP A 90 3.68 -16.51 25.01
CA TRP A 90 4.51 -16.13 23.85
C TRP A 90 3.68 -15.47 22.74
N ALA A 91 2.48 -16.00 22.47
CA ALA A 91 1.58 -15.42 21.49
C ALA A 91 1.13 -14.00 21.89
N ARG A 92 0.86 -13.79 23.17
CA ARG A 92 0.49 -12.47 23.71
C ARG A 92 1.64 -11.46 23.57
N LEU A 93 2.87 -11.85 23.91
CA LEU A 93 4.07 -11.02 23.69
C LEU A 93 4.27 -10.68 22.21
N GLN A 94 4.05 -11.65 21.30
CA GLN A 94 4.13 -11.41 19.84
C GLN A 94 3.04 -10.47 19.33
N GLN A 95 1.89 -10.40 20.02
CA GLN A 95 0.79 -9.48 19.72
C GLN A 95 1.00 -8.08 20.35
N GLY A 96 2.12 -7.89 21.04
CA GLY A 96 2.44 -6.59 21.66
C GLY A 96 1.90 -6.43 23.08
N GLU A 97 1.38 -7.49 23.71
CA GLU A 97 0.86 -7.46 25.07
C GLU A 97 1.96 -7.74 26.10
N GLU A 98 1.96 -6.97 27.17
CA GLU A 98 2.73 -7.27 28.38
C GLU A 98 2.15 -8.49 29.10
N VAL A 99 3.00 -9.35 29.65
CA VAL A 99 2.58 -10.53 30.40
C VAL A 99 3.11 -10.46 31.84
N ALA A 100 2.27 -10.86 32.79
CA ALA A 100 2.65 -11.01 34.18
C ALA A 100 3.03 -12.45 34.50
N LEU A 101 4.12 -12.65 35.22
CA LEU A 101 4.57 -13.95 35.73
C LEU A 101 4.01 -14.25 37.11
N PRO A 102 3.97 -15.51 37.55
CA PRO A 102 3.46 -15.89 38.87
C PRO A 102 4.19 -15.24 40.04
N ASP A 103 5.45 -14.86 39.84
CA ASP A 103 6.28 -14.16 40.83
C ASP A 103 6.07 -12.64 40.91
N GLY A 104 5.11 -12.11 40.11
CA GLY A 104 4.75 -10.71 40.06
C GLY A 104 5.58 -9.86 39.08
N ARG A 105 6.63 -10.42 38.48
CA ARG A 105 7.38 -9.74 37.42
C ARG A 105 6.52 -9.59 36.18
N ARG A 106 6.76 -8.52 35.44
CA ARG A 106 6.15 -8.26 34.12
C ARG A 106 7.22 -8.33 33.06
N VAL A 107 6.87 -8.95 31.92
CA VAL A 107 7.73 -9.03 30.76
C VAL A 107 7.03 -8.32 29.61
N THR A 108 7.75 -7.38 29.01
CA THR A 108 7.26 -6.56 27.91
C THR A 108 7.66 -7.16 26.55
N PRO A 109 6.91 -6.85 25.48
CA PRO A 109 7.29 -7.26 24.13
C PRO A 109 8.71 -6.83 23.74
N ALA A 110 9.16 -5.65 24.15
CA ALA A 110 10.48 -5.11 23.81
C ALA A 110 11.64 -5.98 24.33
N GLU A 111 11.43 -6.74 25.40
CA GLU A 111 12.45 -7.62 25.96
C GLU A 111 12.67 -8.88 25.10
N VAL A 112 11.65 -9.33 24.40
CA VAL A 112 11.63 -10.61 23.69
C VAL A 112 11.48 -10.48 22.17
N LEU A 113 11.13 -9.29 21.69
CA LEU A 113 11.04 -8.99 20.25
C LEU A 113 12.30 -8.23 19.79
N GLY A 114 12.69 -8.47 18.56
CA GLY A 114 13.62 -7.62 17.83
C GLY A 114 12.98 -6.27 17.44
N PRO A 115 13.69 -5.42 16.71
CA PRO A 115 13.14 -4.17 16.22
C PRO A 115 11.91 -4.41 15.31
N PRO A 116 10.95 -3.48 15.29
CA PRO A 116 9.83 -3.55 14.36
C PRO A 116 10.31 -3.72 12.92
N ARG A 117 9.61 -4.51 12.16
CA ARG A 117 9.90 -4.74 10.74
C ARG A 117 9.01 -3.85 9.89
N LYS A 118 9.59 -3.20 8.89
CA LYS A 118 8.86 -2.43 7.88
C LYS A 118 7.76 -3.31 7.26
N GLY A 119 6.57 -2.75 7.09
CA GLY A 119 5.53 -3.32 6.25
C GLY A 119 5.95 -3.29 4.78
N ARG A 120 5.32 -4.11 3.95
CA ARG A 120 5.57 -4.12 2.51
C ARG A 120 4.82 -2.97 1.85
N LYS A 121 5.41 -2.44 0.77
CA LYS A 121 4.81 -1.42 -0.07
C LYS A 121 4.68 -1.96 -1.50
N PHE A 122 3.47 -1.97 -2.00
CA PHE A 122 3.17 -2.22 -3.41
C PHE A 122 2.70 -0.92 -4.04
N THR A 123 3.32 -0.52 -5.17
CA THR A 123 2.94 0.70 -5.89
C THR A 123 2.55 0.39 -7.32
N TYR A 124 1.44 0.96 -7.75
CA TYR A 124 0.93 0.91 -9.11
C TYR A 124 0.87 2.32 -9.70
N VAL A 125 1.58 2.53 -10.80
CA VAL A 125 1.63 3.79 -11.54
C VAL A 125 0.96 3.55 -12.90
N THR A 126 -0.09 4.31 -13.17
CA THR A 126 -0.78 4.29 -14.47
C THR A 126 -0.11 5.23 -15.46
N ASP A 127 -0.72 5.43 -16.63
CA ASP A 127 -0.22 6.30 -17.71
C ASP A 127 0.12 7.69 -17.21
N THR A 128 1.38 8.11 -17.34
CA THR A 128 1.88 9.38 -16.84
C THR A 128 3.20 9.79 -17.48
N LEU A 129 3.49 11.08 -17.48
CA LEU A 129 4.86 11.56 -17.67
C LEU A 129 5.72 11.18 -16.47
N ALA A 130 7.01 10.97 -16.70
CA ALA A 130 8.00 10.97 -15.64
C ALA A 130 8.04 12.38 -15.00
N ILE A 131 7.63 12.49 -13.76
CA ILE A 131 7.64 13.71 -12.96
C ILE A 131 8.32 13.46 -11.61
N ASP A 132 9.04 14.46 -11.10
CA ASP A 132 9.84 14.29 -9.88
C ASP A 132 9.02 13.84 -8.66
N SER A 133 7.75 14.24 -8.58
CA SER A 133 6.86 13.83 -7.49
C SER A 133 6.59 12.32 -7.46
N LEU A 134 6.70 11.61 -8.59
CA LEU A 134 6.56 10.16 -8.61
C LEU A 134 7.70 9.45 -7.88
N VAL A 135 8.91 10.00 -7.93
CA VAL A 135 10.09 9.37 -7.29
C VAL A 135 9.84 9.17 -5.80
N SER A 136 9.29 10.17 -5.11
CA SER A 136 8.96 10.06 -3.69
C SER A 136 7.81 9.09 -3.42
N GLU A 137 6.83 9.01 -4.33
CA GLU A 137 5.69 8.13 -4.18
C GLU A 137 6.04 6.66 -4.45
N VAL A 138 6.98 6.38 -5.37
CA VAL A 138 7.42 5.00 -5.66
C VAL A 138 8.59 4.55 -4.80
N ALA A 139 9.31 5.46 -4.18
CA ALA A 139 10.46 5.13 -3.33
C ALA A 139 10.11 4.08 -2.29
N ASP A 140 11.06 3.19 -2.01
CA ASP A 140 10.93 2.10 -1.04
C ASP A 140 9.80 1.09 -1.33
N SER A 141 9.29 1.02 -2.54
CA SER A 141 8.35 -0.02 -2.93
C SER A 141 9.05 -1.39 -3.00
N ASP A 142 8.45 -2.39 -2.37
CA ASP A 142 8.90 -3.79 -2.49
C ASP A 142 8.48 -4.38 -3.85
N LEU A 143 7.41 -3.83 -4.44
CA LEU A 143 6.98 -4.13 -5.79
C LEU A 143 6.42 -2.85 -6.43
N LEU A 144 6.97 -2.49 -7.59
CA LEU A 144 6.47 -1.42 -8.44
C LEU A 144 5.94 -2.01 -9.74
N ILE A 145 4.70 -1.66 -10.09
CA ILE A 145 4.14 -1.87 -11.42
C ILE A 145 3.88 -0.49 -12.01
N GLY A 146 4.54 -0.20 -13.11
CA GLY A 146 4.40 1.07 -13.81
C GLY A 146 4.33 0.87 -15.31
N GLU A 147 3.93 1.92 -16.02
CA GLU A 147 4.02 1.93 -17.45
C GLU A 147 5.49 2.16 -17.91
N GLY A 148 5.77 1.76 -19.13
CA GLY A 148 7.02 2.03 -19.84
C GLY A 148 6.75 1.79 -21.33
N MET A 149 5.74 2.49 -21.86
CA MET A 149 5.16 2.19 -23.19
C MET A 149 6.11 2.44 -24.35
N PHE A 150 7.08 3.33 -24.16
CA PHE A 150 7.99 3.76 -25.21
C PHE A 150 9.44 3.30 -24.95
N THR A 151 10.16 3.02 -26.04
CA THR A 151 11.64 2.89 -25.98
C THR A 151 12.29 4.25 -25.91
N GLU A 152 13.57 4.30 -25.52
CA GLU A 152 14.34 5.55 -25.44
C GLU A 152 14.40 6.31 -26.78
N GLU A 153 14.42 5.60 -27.89
CA GLU A 153 14.41 6.17 -29.23
C GLU A 153 13.15 6.99 -29.52
N HIS A 154 12.06 6.72 -28.79
CA HIS A 154 10.77 7.38 -28.94
C HIS A 154 10.45 8.35 -27.79
N ARG A 155 11.45 8.84 -27.07
CA ARG A 155 11.30 9.74 -25.90
C ARG A 155 10.48 10.99 -26.20
N GLU A 156 10.64 11.60 -27.36
CA GLU A 156 9.85 12.77 -27.75
C GLU A 156 8.37 12.41 -27.94
N SER A 157 8.08 11.27 -28.55
CA SER A 157 6.72 10.76 -28.70
C SER A 157 6.09 10.43 -27.34
N ALA A 158 6.86 9.82 -26.44
CA ALA A 158 6.43 9.54 -25.07
C ALA A 158 6.01 10.84 -24.37
N ARG A 159 6.86 11.86 -24.38
CA ARG A 159 6.59 13.17 -23.79
C ARG A 159 5.37 13.85 -24.39
N SER A 160 5.24 13.85 -25.73
CA SER A 160 4.10 14.49 -26.42
C SER A 160 2.77 13.81 -26.09
N LYS A 161 2.78 12.50 -25.89
CA LYS A 161 1.61 11.69 -25.52
C LYS A 161 1.41 11.56 -24.00
N LYS A 162 2.34 12.12 -23.21
CA LYS A 162 2.35 12.10 -21.74
C LYS A 162 2.48 10.69 -21.16
N HIS A 163 3.41 9.93 -21.70
CA HIS A 163 3.82 8.60 -21.24
C HIS A 163 5.29 8.57 -20.85
N MET A 164 5.71 7.47 -20.23
CA MET A 164 7.10 7.20 -19.88
C MET A 164 7.76 6.30 -20.92
N THR A 165 9.09 6.43 -21.04
CA THR A 165 9.92 5.41 -21.64
C THR A 165 10.23 4.30 -20.64
N ALA A 166 10.70 3.14 -21.11
CA ALA A 166 11.16 2.07 -20.24
C ALA A 166 12.30 2.53 -19.31
N GLY A 167 13.18 3.43 -19.81
CA GLY A 167 14.25 4.01 -18.99
C GLY A 167 13.76 5.02 -17.96
N ASP A 168 12.65 5.72 -18.22
CA ASP A 168 12.04 6.60 -17.22
C ASP A 168 11.38 5.79 -16.08
N ALA A 169 10.95 4.55 -16.35
CA ALA A 169 10.30 3.66 -15.41
C ALA A 169 11.28 2.82 -14.57
N ALA A 170 12.55 2.72 -14.97
CA ALA A 170 13.60 1.94 -14.33
C ALA A 170 14.36 2.73 -13.27
#